data_41961ea9efb492b2a9b6e8e37f0f9c48
#
_entry.id   41961ea9efb492b2a9b6e8e37f0f9c48
#
_cell.length_a   1.000
_cell.length_b   1.000
_cell.length_c   1.000
_cell.angle_alpha   90.00
_cell.angle_beta   90.00
_cell.angle_gamma   90.00
#
_symmetry.space_group_name_H-M   'P 1'
#
loop_
_entity.id
_entity.type
_entity.pdbx_description
1 polymer ?
#
loop_
_entity_poly.entity_id
_entity_poly.type
_entity_poly.pdbx_seq_one_letter_code
_entity_poly.pdbx_strand_id
1 'polypeptide(L)'
;KTDSGITISSNARYIPTDGKNVAVKAAIKFFEFAGIQKGGVHIFVKKTVPIKAGMAGGSADAAAVLVGLNKLYKTNFGITKLCRLAAQVGSDVPFMIVGGTRRVGGVGDIISYAPPMPECWFVICMPERGVSTPVAFANYDKLGKKADIQTEKLVQALKDKDIYAVARYLGNDLEEAAASPDTRPIKEALIKHGALGSVMTGSGRAVFGIFDSREKAK
;
A
#
# COMPACT_ATOMS: atom_id res chain seq x y z
N LYS A 1 10.41 22.05 -9.72
CA LYS A 1 10.82 22.03 -11.13
C LYS A 1 12.28 22.44 -11.24
N THR A 2 13.06 21.71 -12.01
CA THR A 2 14.45 22.04 -12.36
C THR A 2 14.53 22.23 -13.88
N ASP A 3 15.61 22.80 -14.37
CA ASP A 3 15.78 23.07 -15.81
C ASP A 3 15.87 21.79 -16.63
N SER A 4 16.48 20.74 -16.08
CA SER A 4 16.54 19.42 -16.68
C SER A 4 16.89 18.33 -15.67
N GLY A 5 16.56 17.08 -16.00
CA GLY A 5 16.94 15.91 -15.23
C GLY A 5 16.07 15.65 -14.01
N ILE A 6 16.18 14.42 -13.51
CA ILE A 6 15.44 13.95 -12.33
C ILE A 6 16.47 13.71 -11.21
N THR A 7 16.28 14.38 -10.09
CA THR A 7 17.09 14.18 -8.89
C THR A 7 16.19 13.82 -7.71
N ILE A 8 16.73 13.06 -6.76
CA ILE A 8 15.97 12.62 -5.58
C ILE A 8 16.83 12.75 -4.33
N SER A 9 16.21 13.16 -3.24
CA SER A 9 16.79 13.14 -1.90
C SER A 9 15.76 12.64 -0.87
N SER A 10 16.21 12.19 0.29
CA SER A 10 15.34 11.68 1.34
C SER A 10 15.93 11.87 2.73
N ASN A 11 15.06 11.89 3.74
CA ASN A 11 15.43 11.76 5.15
C ASN A 11 15.83 10.34 5.54
N ALA A 12 15.52 9.33 4.72
CA ALA A 12 15.81 7.92 4.98
C ALA A 12 17.06 7.45 4.22
N ARG A 13 18.08 7.01 4.95
CA ARG A 13 19.38 6.60 4.39
C ARG A 13 19.34 5.34 3.53
N TYR A 14 18.32 4.51 3.66
CA TYR A 14 18.25 3.17 3.06
C TYR A 14 17.38 3.09 1.81
N ILE A 15 16.87 4.21 1.30
CA ILE A 15 16.13 4.19 0.03
C ILE A 15 17.10 4.54 -1.11
N PRO A 16 16.97 3.88 -2.27
CA PRO A 16 17.77 4.25 -3.45
C PRO A 16 17.56 5.73 -3.82
N THR A 17 18.63 6.42 -4.19
CA THR A 17 18.59 7.80 -4.69
C THR A 17 18.93 7.87 -6.18
N ASP A 18 18.73 6.78 -6.88
CA ASP A 18 18.97 6.58 -8.31
C ASP A 18 17.71 6.09 -9.04
N GLY A 19 17.84 5.67 -10.28
CA GLY A 19 16.79 5.11 -11.12
C GLY A 19 16.11 3.84 -10.57
N LYS A 20 16.65 3.21 -9.51
CA LYS A 20 15.99 2.06 -8.84
C LYS A 20 14.84 2.51 -7.95
N ASN A 21 14.80 3.78 -7.55
CA ASN A 21 13.72 4.32 -6.73
C ASN A 21 12.43 4.41 -7.52
N VAL A 22 11.32 3.92 -6.93
CA VAL A 22 10.00 3.90 -7.58
C VAL A 22 9.49 5.31 -7.91
N ALA A 23 9.81 6.30 -7.07
CA ALA A 23 9.48 7.70 -7.32
C ALA A 23 10.22 8.26 -8.55
N VAL A 24 11.49 7.89 -8.74
CA VAL A 24 12.26 8.24 -9.95
C VAL A 24 11.68 7.54 -11.17
N LYS A 25 11.36 6.25 -11.08
CA LYS A 25 10.69 5.51 -12.17
C LYS A 25 9.37 6.18 -12.56
N ALA A 26 8.58 6.61 -11.58
CA ALA A 26 7.33 7.33 -11.83
C ALA A 26 7.56 8.64 -12.61
N ALA A 27 8.59 9.41 -12.25
CA ALA A 27 8.91 10.64 -12.97
C ALA A 27 9.39 10.38 -14.40
N ILE A 28 10.24 9.38 -14.62
CA ILE A 28 10.68 8.96 -15.97
C ILE A 28 9.46 8.60 -16.82
N LYS A 29 8.60 7.70 -16.31
CA LYS A 29 7.39 7.27 -17.01
C LYS A 29 6.42 8.40 -17.27
N PHE A 30 6.33 9.37 -16.36
CA PHE A 30 5.50 10.56 -16.57
C PHE A 30 5.99 11.41 -17.74
N PHE A 31 7.29 11.71 -17.80
CA PHE A 31 7.87 12.51 -18.88
C PHE A 31 7.76 11.80 -20.24
N GLU A 32 8.04 10.51 -20.28
CA GLU A 32 7.83 9.68 -21.49
C GLU A 32 6.37 9.75 -21.97
N PHE A 33 5.42 9.49 -21.08
CA PHE A 33 4.00 9.46 -21.38
C PHE A 33 3.43 10.83 -21.78
N ALA A 34 3.97 11.91 -21.22
CA ALA A 34 3.57 13.27 -21.52
C ALA A 34 4.27 13.87 -22.77
N GLY A 35 5.24 13.17 -23.35
CA GLY A 35 6.04 13.65 -24.48
C GLY A 35 6.95 14.83 -24.10
N ILE A 36 7.34 14.96 -22.85
CA ILE A 36 8.18 16.06 -22.35
C ILE A 36 9.65 15.66 -22.43
N GLN A 37 10.35 16.10 -23.45
CA GLN A 37 11.76 15.73 -23.70
C GLN A 37 12.74 16.38 -22.73
N LYS A 38 12.50 17.64 -22.30
CA LYS A 38 13.36 18.40 -21.39
C LYS A 38 12.62 18.65 -20.07
N GLY A 39 12.17 17.57 -19.42
CA GLY A 39 11.55 17.64 -18.11
C GLY A 39 12.58 17.58 -16.99
N GLY A 40 12.42 18.40 -15.95
CA GLY A 40 13.30 18.37 -14.78
C GLY A 40 12.54 18.52 -13.47
N VAL A 41 12.90 17.70 -12.47
CA VAL A 41 12.27 17.75 -11.16
C VAL A 41 13.26 17.29 -10.08
N HIS A 42 13.26 17.98 -8.95
CA HIS A 42 13.82 17.48 -7.72
C HIS A 42 12.72 16.87 -6.87
N ILE A 43 12.88 15.62 -6.46
CA ILE A 43 11.94 14.87 -5.61
C ILE A 43 12.54 14.78 -4.22
N PHE A 44 11.85 15.30 -3.21
CA PHE A 44 12.20 15.08 -1.82
C PHE A 44 11.21 14.11 -1.19
N VAL A 45 11.69 12.92 -0.79
CA VAL A 45 10.86 11.91 -0.12
C VAL A 45 11.06 11.99 1.40
N LYS A 46 10.06 12.54 2.10
CA LYS A 46 9.99 12.45 3.55
C LYS A 46 9.34 11.12 3.94
N LYS A 47 10.19 10.13 4.24
CA LYS A 47 9.72 8.78 4.57
C LYS A 47 9.28 8.71 6.02
N THR A 48 7.98 8.48 6.23
CA THR A 48 7.36 8.25 7.54
C THR A 48 6.75 6.84 7.63
N VAL A 49 6.27 6.31 6.52
CA VAL A 49 5.82 4.91 6.45
C VAL A 49 7.04 3.98 6.47
N PRO A 50 7.08 2.98 7.35
CA PRO A 50 8.21 2.06 7.45
C PRO A 50 8.50 1.33 6.13
N ILE A 51 9.79 1.13 5.85
CA ILE A 51 10.23 0.46 4.61
C ILE A 51 10.01 -1.05 4.75
N LYS A 52 9.55 -1.70 3.68
CA LYS A 52 9.28 -3.16 3.64
C LYS A 52 8.29 -3.60 4.72
N ALA A 53 7.28 -2.80 4.99
CA ALA A 53 6.24 -3.08 5.98
C ALA A 53 4.97 -3.72 5.39
N GLY A 54 4.87 -3.89 4.07
CA GLY A 54 3.63 -4.33 3.41
C GLY A 54 2.56 -3.23 3.34
N MET A 55 2.94 -1.96 3.54
CA MET A 55 2.02 -0.81 3.62
C MET A 55 2.06 0.06 2.35
N ALA A 56 2.51 -0.47 1.24
CA ALA A 56 2.58 0.19 -0.07
C ALA A 56 3.22 1.60 -0.08
N GLY A 57 4.12 1.89 0.88
CA GLY A 57 4.72 3.23 1.04
C GLY A 57 5.52 3.70 -0.18
N GLY A 58 6.18 2.79 -0.92
CA GLY A 58 6.85 3.12 -2.18
C GLY A 58 5.85 3.48 -3.29
N SER A 59 4.74 2.77 -3.36
CA SER A 59 3.67 3.05 -4.32
C SER A 59 2.98 4.38 -4.04
N ALA A 60 2.85 4.76 -2.76
CA ALA A 60 2.36 6.08 -2.37
C ALA A 60 3.33 7.19 -2.79
N ASP A 61 4.65 7.00 -2.62
CA ASP A 61 5.67 7.95 -3.10
C ASP A 61 5.57 8.14 -4.63
N ALA A 62 5.44 7.05 -5.39
CA ALA A 62 5.28 7.09 -6.84
C ALA A 62 3.99 7.80 -7.29
N ALA A 63 2.86 7.49 -6.65
CA ALA A 63 1.58 8.14 -6.92
C ALA A 63 1.64 9.65 -6.67
N ALA A 64 2.25 10.06 -5.56
CA ALA A 64 2.46 11.47 -5.24
C ALA A 64 3.29 12.18 -6.31
N VAL A 65 4.33 11.53 -6.86
CA VAL A 65 5.14 12.06 -7.96
C VAL A 65 4.29 12.23 -9.22
N LEU A 66 3.50 11.22 -9.62
CA LEU A 66 2.66 11.31 -10.80
C LEU A 66 1.63 12.44 -10.70
N VAL A 67 0.94 12.54 -9.56
CA VAL A 67 -0.04 13.62 -9.31
C VAL A 67 0.65 14.97 -9.23
N GLY A 68 1.81 15.04 -8.57
CA GLY A 68 2.59 16.28 -8.44
C GLY A 68 3.09 16.78 -9.77
N LEU A 69 3.63 15.91 -10.63
CA LEU A 69 4.08 16.25 -11.97
C LEU A 69 2.93 16.69 -12.89
N ASN A 70 1.77 16.01 -12.81
CA ASN A 70 0.58 16.41 -13.54
C ASN A 70 0.16 17.85 -13.27
N LYS A 71 0.24 18.27 -11.99
CA LYS A 71 -0.01 19.66 -11.59
C LYS A 71 1.12 20.60 -12.02
N LEU A 72 2.37 20.21 -11.76
CA LEU A 72 3.56 21.05 -11.98
C LEU A 72 3.78 21.37 -13.46
N TYR A 73 3.50 20.40 -14.34
CA TYR A 73 3.63 20.54 -15.80
C TYR A 73 2.32 20.90 -16.49
N LYS A 74 1.22 21.06 -15.72
CA LYS A 74 -0.11 21.44 -16.23
C LYS A 74 -0.59 20.55 -17.37
N THR A 75 -0.29 19.24 -17.28
CA THR A 75 -0.67 18.27 -18.33
C THR A 75 -2.17 17.92 -18.28
N ASN A 76 -2.84 18.23 -17.15
CA ASN A 76 -4.28 18.07 -16.97
C ASN A 76 -4.79 16.63 -17.26
N PHE A 77 -3.97 15.62 -17.00
CA PHE A 77 -4.40 14.24 -17.15
C PHE A 77 -5.48 13.92 -16.12
N GLY A 78 -6.63 13.44 -16.59
CA GLY A 78 -7.69 12.93 -15.72
C GLY A 78 -7.26 11.65 -15.00
N ILE A 79 -8.02 11.28 -13.97
CA ILE A 79 -7.69 10.17 -13.06
C ILE A 79 -7.49 8.84 -13.79
N THR A 80 -8.31 8.53 -14.77
CA THR A 80 -8.20 7.30 -15.59
C THR A 80 -6.86 7.24 -16.33
N LYS A 81 -6.44 8.37 -16.90
CA LYS A 81 -5.16 8.45 -17.62
C LYS A 81 -3.97 8.33 -16.69
N LEU A 82 -4.05 8.95 -15.50
CA LEU A 82 -3.04 8.81 -14.44
C LEU A 82 -2.96 7.38 -13.92
N CYS A 83 -4.08 6.69 -13.69
CA CYS A 83 -4.09 5.30 -13.25
C CYS A 83 -3.49 4.36 -14.30
N ARG A 84 -3.75 4.59 -15.59
CA ARG A 84 -3.12 3.83 -16.69
C ARG A 84 -1.60 4.01 -16.70
N LEU A 85 -1.12 5.22 -16.48
CA LEU A 85 0.32 5.50 -16.33
C LEU A 85 0.87 4.85 -15.06
N ALA A 86 0.17 4.96 -13.95
CA ALA A 86 0.55 4.41 -12.65
C ALA A 86 0.74 2.88 -12.69
N ALA A 87 -0.11 2.16 -13.42
CA ALA A 87 -0.01 0.71 -13.61
C ALA A 87 1.32 0.29 -14.27
N GLN A 88 1.95 1.17 -15.05
CA GLN A 88 3.27 0.91 -15.64
C GLN A 88 4.42 1.08 -14.63
N VAL A 89 4.15 1.69 -13.49
CA VAL A 89 5.13 1.90 -12.41
C VAL A 89 5.07 0.78 -11.38
N GLY A 90 3.87 0.36 -11.02
CA GLY A 90 3.63 -0.73 -10.08
C GLY A 90 2.14 -0.97 -9.83
N SER A 91 1.80 -2.20 -9.44
CA SER A 91 0.42 -2.68 -9.25
C SER A 91 -0.39 -1.87 -8.23
N ASP A 92 0.24 -1.43 -7.14
CA ASP A 92 -0.45 -0.69 -6.09
C ASP A 92 -0.55 0.83 -6.36
N VAL A 93 0.21 1.34 -7.36
CA VAL A 93 0.30 2.80 -7.62
C VAL A 93 -1.04 3.40 -8.07
N PRO A 94 -1.85 2.73 -8.93
CA PRO A 94 -3.17 3.23 -9.29
C PRO A 94 -4.10 3.41 -8.08
N PHE A 95 -4.11 2.44 -7.16
CA PHE A 95 -4.88 2.53 -5.92
C PHE A 95 -4.46 3.75 -5.08
N MET A 96 -3.16 4.02 -4.96
CA MET A 96 -2.65 5.17 -4.23
C MET A 96 -3.05 6.52 -4.85
N ILE A 97 -3.35 6.58 -6.15
CA ILE A 97 -3.89 7.78 -6.80
C ILE A 97 -5.38 7.94 -6.47
N VAL A 98 -6.15 6.86 -6.50
CA VAL A 98 -7.60 6.88 -6.26
C VAL A 98 -7.92 7.10 -4.78
N GLY A 99 -7.20 6.41 -3.91
CA GLY A 99 -7.36 6.48 -2.46
C GLY A 99 -8.69 5.95 -1.92
N GLY A 100 -8.89 6.10 -0.61
CA GLY A 100 -10.07 5.62 0.10
C GLY A 100 -10.12 4.09 0.22
N THR A 101 -11.32 3.55 0.48
CA THR A 101 -11.54 2.10 0.51
C THR A 101 -11.89 1.62 -0.88
N ARG A 102 -11.18 0.62 -1.39
CA ARG A 102 -11.40 0.08 -2.74
C ARG A 102 -11.26 -1.44 -2.73
N ARG A 103 -11.99 -2.06 -3.64
CA ARG A 103 -11.73 -3.42 -4.05
C ARG A 103 -10.80 -3.39 -5.26
N VAL A 104 -9.67 -4.07 -5.16
CA VAL A 104 -8.67 -4.13 -6.23
C VAL A 104 -8.58 -5.57 -6.73
N GLY A 105 -8.64 -5.74 -8.02
CA GLY A 105 -8.57 -7.03 -8.72
C GLY A 105 -7.54 -7.02 -9.84
N GLY A 106 -7.52 -8.13 -10.61
CA GLY A 106 -6.54 -8.32 -11.68
C GLY A 106 -5.12 -8.35 -11.12
N VAL A 107 -4.21 -7.63 -11.75
CA VAL A 107 -2.83 -7.41 -11.28
C VAL A 107 -2.68 -6.07 -10.56
N GLY A 108 -3.76 -5.55 -9.98
CA GLY A 108 -3.79 -4.23 -9.32
C GLY A 108 -4.40 -3.12 -10.19
N ASP A 109 -4.90 -3.47 -11.37
CA ASP A 109 -5.40 -2.55 -12.41
C ASP A 109 -6.92 -2.38 -12.39
N ILE A 110 -7.66 -3.31 -11.80
CA ILE A 110 -9.13 -3.25 -11.69
C ILE A 110 -9.48 -2.67 -10.31
N ILE A 111 -9.76 -1.36 -10.29
CA ILE A 111 -10.12 -0.66 -9.05
C ILE A 111 -11.62 -0.39 -9.04
N SER A 112 -12.32 -1.00 -8.09
CA SER A 112 -13.75 -0.86 -7.89
C SER A 112 -14.06 -0.08 -6.62
N TYR A 113 -15.22 0.55 -6.57
CA TYR A 113 -15.72 1.19 -5.37
C TYR A 113 -15.98 0.15 -4.27
N ALA A 114 -15.60 0.51 -3.05
CA ALA A 114 -16.06 -0.15 -1.84
C ALA A 114 -16.54 0.91 -0.85
N PRO A 115 -17.53 0.60 0.02
CA PRO A 115 -17.97 1.53 1.04
C PRO A 115 -16.81 1.96 1.94
N PRO A 116 -16.81 3.20 2.45
CA PRO A 116 -15.75 3.68 3.29
C PRO A 116 -15.65 2.88 4.59
N MET A 117 -14.43 2.72 5.10
CA MET A 117 -14.17 2.13 6.41
C MET A 117 -14.92 2.94 7.48
N PRO A 118 -15.64 2.29 8.42
CA PRO A 118 -16.20 2.95 9.60
C PRO A 118 -15.10 3.61 10.44
N GLU A 119 -15.48 4.57 11.26
CA GLU A 119 -14.52 5.21 12.19
C GLU A 119 -13.94 4.17 13.14
N CYS A 120 -12.63 4.10 13.20
CA CYS A 120 -11.88 3.15 14.02
C CYS A 120 -10.44 3.62 14.23
N TRP A 121 -9.73 2.92 15.09
CA TRP A 121 -8.31 3.15 15.36
C TRP A 121 -7.51 1.93 14.96
N PHE A 122 -6.29 2.18 14.47
CA PHE A 122 -5.35 1.14 14.07
C PHE A 122 -4.13 1.19 14.97
N VAL A 123 -3.74 0.06 15.52
CA VAL A 123 -2.41 -0.14 16.09
C VAL A 123 -1.62 -0.98 15.11
N ILE A 124 -0.45 -0.48 14.70
CA ILE A 124 0.41 -1.13 13.72
C ILE A 124 1.69 -1.56 14.42
N CYS A 125 1.96 -2.85 14.41
CA CYS A 125 3.18 -3.45 14.94
C CYS A 125 4.05 -3.92 13.79
N MET A 126 5.33 -3.52 13.80
CA MET A 126 6.28 -3.92 12.78
C MET A 126 7.44 -4.68 13.43
N PRO A 127 7.54 -6.00 13.23
CA PRO A 127 8.67 -6.78 13.74
C PRO A 127 9.97 -6.40 13.03
N GLU A 128 11.11 -6.65 13.67
CA GLU A 128 12.43 -6.36 13.09
C GLU A 128 12.76 -7.27 11.92
N ARG A 129 12.35 -8.53 11.99
CA ARG A 129 12.62 -9.52 10.95
C ARG A 129 11.80 -9.23 9.70
N GLY A 130 12.49 -9.07 8.58
CA GLY A 130 11.86 -8.78 7.30
C GLY A 130 11.27 -10.02 6.63
N VAL A 131 10.19 -9.81 5.89
CA VAL A 131 9.65 -10.79 4.94
C VAL A 131 10.00 -10.35 3.53
N SER A 132 10.46 -11.28 2.71
CA SER A 132 10.72 -11.02 1.28
C SER A 132 9.44 -11.24 0.48
N THR A 133 8.91 -10.19 -0.13
CA THR A 133 7.70 -10.27 -0.98
C THR A 133 7.79 -11.38 -2.05
N PRO A 134 8.88 -11.49 -2.86
CA PRO A 134 9.00 -12.57 -3.82
C PRO A 134 8.97 -13.96 -3.18
N VAL A 135 9.59 -14.13 -2.00
CA VAL A 135 9.60 -15.41 -1.28
C VAL A 135 8.20 -15.75 -0.76
N ALA A 136 7.46 -14.77 -0.21
CA ALA A 136 6.09 -14.98 0.26
C ALA A 136 5.18 -15.46 -0.88
N PHE A 137 5.24 -14.83 -2.05
CA PHE A 137 4.47 -15.26 -3.22
C PHE A 137 4.89 -16.64 -3.73
N ALA A 138 6.20 -16.92 -3.82
CA ALA A 138 6.68 -18.23 -4.24
C ALA A 138 6.27 -19.36 -3.26
N ASN A 139 6.23 -19.08 -1.97
CA ASN A 139 5.72 -20.00 -0.97
C ASN A 139 4.21 -20.20 -1.09
N TYR A 140 3.46 -19.12 -1.32
CA TYR A 140 2.01 -19.17 -1.54
C TYR A 140 1.65 -20.10 -2.71
N ASP A 141 2.36 -19.95 -3.83
CA ASP A 141 2.16 -20.81 -5.01
C ASP A 141 2.43 -22.30 -4.69
N LYS A 142 3.41 -22.60 -3.81
CA LYS A 142 3.74 -23.95 -3.38
C LYS A 142 2.72 -24.54 -2.39
N LEU A 143 2.13 -23.73 -1.52
CA LEU A 143 1.17 -24.19 -0.52
C LEU A 143 -0.11 -24.75 -1.16
N GLY A 144 -0.49 -24.24 -2.33
CA GLY A 144 -1.69 -24.70 -3.06
C GLY A 144 -3.02 -24.54 -2.30
N LYS A 145 -2.97 -23.93 -1.10
CA LYS A 145 -4.12 -23.64 -0.27
C LYS A 145 -4.46 -22.16 -0.35
N LYS A 146 -5.74 -21.87 -0.51
CA LYS A 146 -6.28 -20.51 -0.36
C LYS A 146 -6.92 -20.41 1.01
N ALA A 147 -6.65 -19.32 1.74
CA ALA A 147 -7.44 -19.01 2.92
C ALA A 147 -8.90 -18.75 2.52
N ASP A 148 -9.82 -18.98 3.43
CA ASP A 148 -11.25 -18.67 3.22
C ASP A 148 -11.47 -17.15 3.39
N ILE A 149 -10.94 -16.36 2.44
CA ILE A 149 -11.10 -14.91 2.42
C ILE A 149 -12.51 -14.55 1.94
N GLN A 150 -13.33 -14.06 2.83
CA GLN A 150 -14.74 -13.75 2.56
C GLN A 150 -14.93 -12.28 2.15
N THR A 151 -14.35 -11.89 1.03
CA THR A 151 -14.33 -10.49 0.54
C THR A 151 -15.74 -9.89 0.43
N GLU A 152 -16.72 -10.65 -0.05
CA GLU A 152 -18.10 -10.15 -0.20
C GLU A 152 -18.74 -9.83 1.15
N LYS A 153 -18.48 -10.65 2.18
CA LYS A 153 -18.96 -10.38 3.54
C LYS A 153 -18.26 -9.17 4.15
N LEU A 154 -16.96 -9.00 3.88
CA LEU A 154 -16.24 -7.80 4.29
C LEU A 154 -16.83 -6.54 3.65
N VAL A 155 -17.11 -6.58 2.34
CA VAL A 155 -17.74 -5.45 1.63
C VAL A 155 -19.13 -5.16 2.16
N GLN A 156 -19.93 -6.20 2.50
CA GLN A 156 -21.24 -6.01 3.12
C GLN A 156 -21.12 -5.37 4.52
N ALA A 157 -20.16 -5.84 5.34
CA ALA A 157 -19.89 -5.26 6.65
C ALA A 157 -19.51 -3.76 6.57
N LEU A 158 -18.71 -3.38 5.56
CA LEU A 158 -18.41 -1.98 5.29
C LEU A 158 -19.66 -1.16 4.93
N LYS A 159 -20.55 -1.72 4.10
CA LYS A 159 -21.81 -1.10 3.72
C LYS A 159 -22.73 -0.89 4.92
N ASP A 160 -22.78 -1.86 5.81
CA ASP A 160 -23.57 -1.82 7.04
C ASP A 160 -22.91 -0.99 8.15
N LYS A 161 -21.68 -0.50 7.92
CA LYS A 161 -20.86 0.24 8.88
C LYS A 161 -20.61 -0.54 10.18
N ASP A 162 -20.62 -1.87 10.10
CA ASP A 162 -20.40 -2.76 11.23
C ASP A 162 -18.90 -3.06 11.39
N ILE A 163 -18.24 -2.33 12.29
CA ILE A 163 -16.80 -2.48 12.55
C ILE A 163 -16.45 -3.87 13.13
N TYR A 164 -17.37 -4.50 13.87
CA TYR A 164 -17.15 -5.83 14.45
C TYR A 164 -17.18 -6.89 13.35
N ALA A 165 -18.12 -6.78 12.41
CA ALA A 165 -18.16 -7.67 11.25
C ALA A 165 -16.96 -7.42 10.32
N VAL A 166 -16.55 -6.16 10.10
CA VAL A 166 -15.32 -5.85 9.35
C VAL A 166 -14.10 -6.54 9.98
N ALA A 167 -13.93 -6.42 11.29
CA ALA A 167 -12.83 -7.05 12.01
C ALA A 167 -12.85 -8.59 11.92
N ARG A 168 -14.05 -9.19 11.95
CA ARG A 168 -14.25 -10.64 11.82
C ARG A 168 -13.84 -11.18 10.45
N TYR A 169 -14.06 -10.41 9.39
CA TYR A 169 -13.76 -10.83 8.02
C TYR A 169 -12.40 -10.37 7.51
N LEU A 170 -11.53 -9.84 8.39
CA LEU A 170 -10.12 -9.61 8.03
C LEU A 170 -9.44 -10.93 7.69
N GLY A 171 -8.65 -10.93 6.65
CA GLY A 171 -7.87 -12.08 6.24
C GLY A 171 -6.75 -11.70 5.27
N ASN A 172 -5.73 -12.54 5.22
CA ASN A 172 -4.61 -12.37 4.29
C ASN A 172 -4.03 -13.74 3.92
N ASP A 173 -4.21 -14.14 2.69
CA ASP A 173 -3.69 -15.40 2.13
C ASP A 173 -2.17 -15.54 2.26
N LEU A 174 -1.45 -14.43 2.33
CA LEU A 174 0.01 -14.45 2.43
C LEU A 174 0.54 -14.62 3.86
N GLU A 175 -0.29 -14.63 4.90
CA GLU A 175 0.19 -14.77 6.28
C GLU A 175 0.96 -16.08 6.50
N GLU A 176 0.40 -17.20 6.05
CA GLU A 176 1.04 -18.51 6.16
C GLU A 176 2.29 -18.58 5.27
N ALA A 177 2.17 -18.08 4.04
CA ALA A 177 3.24 -18.09 3.06
C ALA A 177 4.43 -17.18 3.43
N ALA A 178 4.18 -16.09 4.13
CA ALA A 178 5.22 -15.20 4.63
C ALA A 178 6.12 -15.89 5.68
N ALA A 179 5.61 -16.93 6.35
CA ALA A 179 6.32 -17.75 7.33
C ALA A 179 7.07 -16.92 8.39
N SER A 180 6.51 -15.76 8.77
CA SER A 180 7.10 -14.89 9.77
C SER A 180 6.77 -15.42 11.18
N PRO A 181 7.76 -15.76 12.00
CA PRO A 181 7.52 -16.26 13.35
C PRO A 181 6.88 -15.21 14.27
N ASP A 182 6.98 -13.93 13.91
CA ASP A 182 6.50 -12.81 14.72
C ASP A 182 5.02 -12.49 14.47
N THR A 183 4.46 -12.88 13.32
CA THR A 183 3.09 -12.51 12.91
C THR A 183 2.05 -13.01 13.92
N ARG A 184 2.09 -14.31 14.26
CA ARG A 184 1.11 -14.91 15.17
C ARG A 184 1.19 -14.34 16.58
N PRO A 185 2.37 -14.25 17.25
CA PRO A 185 2.48 -13.62 18.58
C PRO A 185 1.97 -12.17 18.61
N ILE A 186 2.24 -11.38 17.57
CA ILE A 186 1.78 -9.99 17.51
C ILE A 186 0.25 -9.95 17.39
N LYS A 187 -0.36 -10.79 16.54
CA LYS A 187 -1.83 -10.88 16.42
C LYS A 187 -2.47 -11.25 17.75
N GLU A 188 -1.96 -12.27 18.43
CA GLU A 188 -2.45 -12.70 19.73
C GLU A 188 -2.32 -11.58 20.80
N ALA A 189 -1.21 -10.85 20.79
CA ALA A 189 -1.01 -9.71 21.69
C ALA A 189 -2.01 -8.58 21.40
N LEU A 190 -2.23 -8.22 20.15
CA LEU A 190 -3.20 -7.19 19.77
C LEU A 190 -4.63 -7.57 20.22
N ILE A 191 -5.05 -8.82 19.99
CA ILE A 191 -6.35 -9.32 20.45
C ILE A 191 -6.45 -9.30 21.98
N LYS A 192 -5.42 -9.77 22.68
CA LYS A 192 -5.37 -9.74 24.15
C LYS A 192 -5.52 -8.32 24.71
N HIS A 193 -5.05 -7.31 23.98
CA HIS A 193 -5.16 -5.91 24.37
C HIS A 193 -6.39 -5.20 23.77
N GLY A 194 -7.40 -5.96 23.32
CA GLY A 194 -8.71 -5.44 22.96
C GLY A 194 -8.91 -5.06 21.49
N ALA A 195 -8.01 -5.50 20.61
CA ALA A 195 -8.28 -5.39 19.18
C ALA A 195 -9.51 -6.25 18.79
N LEU A 196 -10.40 -5.71 17.98
CA LEU A 196 -11.57 -6.41 17.44
C LEU A 196 -11.16 -7.50 16.43
N GLY A 197 -10.06 -7.28 15.74
CA GLY A 197 -9.46 -8.20 14.79
C GLY A 197 -8.03 -7.77 14.49
N SER A 198 -7.20 -8.71 14.02
CA SER A 198 -5.80 -8.45 13.69
C SER A 198 -5.35 -9.27 12.49
N VAL A 199 -4.58 -8.66 11.59
CA VAL A 199 -4.10 -9.29 10.36
C VAL A 199 -2.77 -8.69 9.91
N MET A 200 -1.95 -9.47 9.24
CA MET A 200 -0.74 -9.00 8.55
C MET A 200 -1.12 -8.17 7.32
N THR A 201 -0.43 -7.06 7.07
CA THR A 201 -0.70 -6.23 5.90
C THR A 201 0.16 -6.61 4.69
N GLY A 202 -0.49 -6.78 3.54
CA GLY A 202 0.16 -7.11 2.27
C GLY A 202 1.01 -8.39 2.34
N SER A 203 2.20 -8.38 1.77
CA SER A 203 3.17 -9.48 1.86
C SER A 203 3.96 -9.51 3.17
N GLY A 204 3.60 -8.67 4.12
CA GLY A 204 4.26 -8.56 5.42
C GLY A 204 5.35 -7.49 5.36
N ARG A 205 5.88 -7.16 6.47
CA ARG A 205 5.89 -7.79 7.83
C ARG A 205 4.97 -7.14 8.86
N ALA A 206 4.45 -5.93 8.59
CA ALA A 206 3.61 -5.26 9.59
C ALA A 206 2.32 -6.04 9.83
N VAL A 207 1.87 -6.00 11.07
CA VAL A 207 0.61 -6.54 11.54
C VAL A 207 -0.18 -5.40 12.13
N PHE A 208 -1.48 -5.32 11.85
CA PHE A 208 -2.32 -4.31 12.47
C PHE A 208 -3.49 -4.92 13.23
N GLY A 209 -3.95 -4.21 14.23
CA GLY A 209 -5.20 -4.46 14.94
C GLY A 209 -6.17 -3.30 14.76
N ILE A 210 -7.46 -3.60 14.67
CA ILE A 210 -8.55 -2.63 14.61
C ILE A 210 -9.17 -2.48 16.00
N PHE A 211 -9.39 -1.24 16.45
CA PHE A 211 -9.99 -0.91 17.72
C PHE A 211 -11.18 0.01 17.52
N ASP A 212 -12.20 -0.13 18.35
CA ASP A 212 -13.43 0.68 18.35
C ASP A 212 -13.25 2.02 19.07
N SER A 213 -12.22 2.18 19.87
CA SER A 213 -11.94 3.42 20.58
C SER A 213 -10.44 3.74 20.68
N ARG A 214 -10.14 5.01 20.83
CA ARG A 214 -8.77 5.50 21.00
C ARG A 214 -8.15 5.01 22.32
N GLU A 215 -8.96 4.88 23.35
CA GLU A 215 -8.53 4.45 24.68
C GLU A 215 -8.00 3.02 24.63
N LYS A 216 -8.69 2.13 23.91
CA LYS A 216 -8.24 0.74 23.72
C LYS A 216 -7.03 0.62 22.81
N ALA A 217 -6.83 1.58 21.88
CA ALA A 217 -5.72 1.60 20.96
C ALA A 217 -4.41 2.18 21.55
N LYS A 218 -4.44 2.68 22.78
CA LYS A 218 -3.27 3.21 23.54
C LYS A 218 -2.63 2.15 24.40
#